data_ff9b5e57063db0c9731568f0dbe1b5a4
#
_entry.id   ff9b5e57063db0c9731568f0dbe1b5a4
#
_cell.length_a   1.000
_cell.length_b   1.000
_cell.length_c   1.000
_cell.angle_alpha   90.00
_cell.angle_beta   90.00
_cell.angle_gamma   90.00
#
_symmetry.space_group_name_H-M   'P 1'
#
loop_
_entity.id
_entity.type
_entity.pdbx_description
1 polymer ?
#
loop_
_entity_poly.entity_id
_entity_poly.type
_entity_poly.pdbx_seq_one_letter_code
_entity_poly.pdbx_strand_id
1 'polypeptide(L)'
;DGEGGLGASRSATLLPLLRTFAFTAISLTCLFTVLSSLGANVAPLIAGAGVLGLAIGFGAQTLVKDIVSGVFFLVDDAFRRGEYIDIGSVKGTVERISVRSLQLRHHLGAIHTIPFGDIAALTNYSRDWVIMKLPLRLTFDTDPQHVKKIIKRIGAELQADELLGKGLIEPPKSQGVIQMEDSAMILRVKFMAVPGKQFAIRRELLHRIRAVFETEGIRFANREVTVRIN
;
A
#
# COMPACT_ATOMS: atom_id res chain seq x y z
N ASP A 1 -9.38 27.17 -10.37
CA ASP A 1 -8.69 27.72 -11.56
C ASP A 1 -7.17 27.62 -11.42
N GLY A 2 -6.57 26.44 -11.60
CA GLY A 2 -5.11 26.26 -11.46
C GLY A 2 -4.51 25.04 -12.17
N GLU A 3 -5.31 24.16 -12.75
CA GLU A 3 -4.82 22.91 -13.36
C GLU A 3 -4.47 23.01 -14.87
N GLY A 4 -4.85 24.08 -15.55
CA GLY A 4 -4.62 24.22 -17.01
C GLY A 4 -3.19 24.61 -17.41
N GLY A 5 -2.42 25.23 -16.53
CA GLY A 5 -1.11 25.80 -16.89
C GLY A 5 0.08 24.82 -16.92
N LEU A 6 0.08 23.81 -16.07
CA LEU A 6 1.21 22.87 -15.94
C LEU A 6 1.18 21.76 -16.99
N GLY A 7 0.00 21.39 -17.49
CA GLY A 7 -0.14 20.41 -18.56
C GLY A 7 0.29 20.95 -19.92
N ALA A 8 -0.04 22.20 -20.22
CA ALA A 8 0.31 22.87 -21.45
C ALA A 8 1.83 23.07 -21.63
N SER A 9 2.57 23.35 -20.53
CA SER A 9 4.01 23.53 -20.59
C SER A 9 4.78 22.22 -20.86
N ARG A 10 4.28 21.09 -20.34
CA ARG A 10 4.90 19.76 -20.53
C ARG A 10 4.71 19.21 -21.93
N SER A 11 3.50 19.36 -22.48
CA SER A 11 3.22 18.96 -23.87
C SER A 11 3.98 19.82 -24.88
N ALA A 12 4.17 21.09 -24.61
CA ALA A 12 4.94 22.00 -25.46
C ALA A 12 6.42 21.59 -25.59
N THR A 13 6.99 20.94 -24.57
CA THR A 13 8.38 20.47 -24.62
C THR A 13 8.52 19.06 -25.21
N LEU A 14 7.57 18.15 -24.91
CA LEU A 14 7.67 16.74 -25.35
C LEU A 14 7.28 16.53 -26.81
N LEU A 15 6.26 17.25 -27.32
CA LEU A 15 5.81 17.14 -28.70
C LEU A 15 6.90 17.43 -29.74
N PRO A 16 7.70 18.51 -29.62
CA PRO A 16 8.81 18.75 -30.54
C PRO A 16 9.86 17.64 -30.55
N LEU A 17 10.19 17.09 -29.37
CA LEU A 17 11.17 15.99 -29.26
C LEU A 17 10.66 14.72 -29.97
N LEU A 18 9.42 14.33 -29.72
CA LEU A 18 8.79 13.17 -30.39
C LEU A 18 8.72 13.39 -31.91
N ARG A 19 8.33 14.59 -32.36
CA ARG A 19 8.31 14.95 -33.78
C ARG A 19 9.68 14.85 -34.44
N THR A 20 10.71 15.40 -33.79
CA THR A 20 12.08 15.34 -34.30
C THR A 20 12.58 13.89 -34.37
N PHE A 21 12.33 13.08 -33.36
CA PHE A 21 12.69 11.68 -33.35
C PHE A 21 11.98 10.91 -34.50
N ALA A 22 10.66 11.07 -34.64
CA ALA A 22 9.89 10.42 -35.71
C ALA A 22 10.36 10.86 -37.10
N PHE A 23 10.62 12.16 -37.28
CA PHE A 23 11.11 12.70 -38.54
C PHE A 23 12.49 12.14 -38.89
N THR A 24 13.38 12.04 -37.94
CA THR A 24 14.73 11.45 -38.13
C THR A 24 14.63 9.98 -38.50
N ALA A 25 13.81 9.19 -37.80
CA ALA A 25 13.60 7.78 -38.13
C ALA A 25 13.03 7.54 -39.53
N ILE A 26 12.02 8.31 -39.90
CA ILE A 26 11.41 8.25 -41.24
C ILE A 26 12.43 8.67 -42.29
N SER A 27 13.19 9.75 -42.10
CA SER A 27 14.20 10.24 -43.02
C SER A 27 15.31 9.23 -43.28
N LEU A 28 15.79 8.56 -42.19
CA LEU A 28 16.78 7.48 -42.31
C LEU A 28 16.23 6.27 -43.09
N THR A 29 15.00 5.88 -42.85
CA THR A 29 14.34 4.78 -43.55
C THR A 29 14.21 5.12 -45.05
N CYS A 30 13.73 6.34 -45.39
CA CYS A 30 13.67 6.81 -46.77
C CYS A 30 15.05 6.82 -47.43
N LEU A 31 16.07 7.32 -46.75
CA LEU A 31 17.43 7.38 -47.26
C LEU A 31 17.95 5.96 -47.60
N PHE A 32 17.77 4.99 -46.70
CA PHE A 32 18.19 3.62 -46.93
C PHE A 32 17.42 2.99 -48.14
N THR A 33 16.13 3.27 -48.26
CA THR A 33 15.32 2.78 -49.37
C THR A 33 15.81 3.34 -50.72
N VAL A 34 16.09 4.63 -50.78
CA VAL A 34 16.62 5.29 -51.98
C VAL A 34 18.01 4.74 -52.35
N LEU A 35 18.92 4.63 -51.39
CA LEU A 35 20.27 4.06 -51.60
C LEU A 35 20.18 2.64 -52.14
N SER A 36 19.30 1.81 -51.57
CA SER A 36 19.07 0.44 -52.01
C SER A 36 18.54 0.40 -53.43
N SER A 37 17.61 1.31 -53.81
CA SER A 37 17.06 1.40 -55.15
C SER A 37 18.11 1.81 -56.19
N LEU A 38 19.12 2.54 -55.78
CA LEU A 38 20.27 2.96 -56.60
C LEU A 38 21.35 1.87 -56.71
N GLY A 39 21.11 0.67 -56.14
CA GLY A 39 22.04 -0.46 -56.18
C GLY A 39 23.14 -0.42 -55.13
N ALA A 40 23.12 0.52 -54.18
CA ALA A 40 24.07 0.56 -53.07
C ALA A 40 23.83 -0.57 -52.07
N ASN A 41 24.88 -1.19 -51.56
CA ASN A 41 24.77 -2.23 -50.53
C ASN A 41 24.52 -1.54 -49.17
N VAL A 42 23.26 -1.51 -48.74
CA VAL A 42 22.84 -0.93 -47.46
C VAL A 42 22.95 -1.89 -46.26
N ALA A 43 23.29 -3.18 -46.49
CA ALA A 43 23.39 -4.18 -45.43
C ALA A 43 24.33 -3.79 -44.28
N PRO A 44 25.56 -3.24 -44.51
CA PRO A 44 26.42 -2.77 -43.41
C PRO A 44 25.84 -1.60 -42.62
N LEU A 45 25.07 -0.71 -43.29
CA LEU A 45 24.44 0.44 -42.64
C LEU A 45 23.28 -0.02 -41.73
N ILE A 46 22.46 -0.98 -42.22
CA ILE A 46 21.40 -1.58 -41.43
C ILE A 46 21.98 -2.36 -40.23
N ALA A 47 23.06 -3.12 -40.44
CA ALA A 47 23.74 -3.79 -39.33
C ALA A 47 24.25 -2.82 -38.26
N GLY A 48 24.91 -1.72 -38.65
CA GLY A 48 25.36 -0.67 -37.75
C GLY A 48 24.20 0.01 -37.01
N ALA A 49 23.12 0.35 -37.72
CA ALA A 49 21.90 0.90 -37.12
C ALA A 49 21.25 -0.06 -36.13
N GLY A 50 21.30 -1.37 -36.42
CA GLY A 50 20.83 -2.42 -35.50
C GLY A 50 21.61 -2.47 -34.18
N VAL A 51 22.93 -2.34 -34.22
CA VAL A 51 23.76 -2.27 -33.02
C VAL A 51 23.42 -1.01 -32.19
N LEU A 52 23.25 0.14 -32.85
CA LEU A 52 22.81 1.37 -32.16
C LEU A 52 21.41 1.22 -31.57
N GLY A 53 20.49 0.55 -32.29
CA GLY A 53 19.15 0.23 -31.81
C GLY A 53 19.16 -0.63 -30.54
N LEU A 54 20.03 -1.65 -30.48
CA LEU A 54 20.22 -2.46 -29.28
C LEU A 54 20.74 -1.65 -28.09
N ALA A 55 21.74 -0.76 -28.33
CA ALA A 55 22.26 0.11 -27.28
C ALA A 55 21.19 1.04 -26.70
N ILE A 56 20.36 1.65 -27.56
CA ILE A 56 19.22 2.48 -27.16
C ILE A 56 18.20 1.64 -26.44
N GLY A 57 17.90 0.42 -26.90
CA GLY A 57 16.97 -0.52 -26.27
C GLY A 57 17.39 -0.89 -24.85
N PHE A 58 18.65 -1.21 -24.63
CA PHE A 58 19.19 -1.45 -23.28
C PHE A 58 19.10 -0.20 -22.39
N GLY A 59 19.39 0.98 -22.94
CA GLY A 59 19.24 2.24 -22.21
C GLY A 59 17.78 2.58 -21.83
N ALA A 60 16.81 2.14 -22.64
CA ALA A 60 15.37 2.34 -22.40
C ALA A 60 14.68 1.20 -21.65
N GLN A 61 15.39 0.13 -21.28
CA GLN A 61 14.82 -1.10 -20.70
C GLN A 61 13.98 -0.82 -19.44
N THR A 62 14.45 0.05 -18.54
CA THR A 62 13.72 0.42 -17.32
C THR A 62 12.41 1.14 -17.63
N LEU A 63 12.41 2.02 -18.63
CA LEU A 63 11.20 2.73 -19.05
C LEU A 63 10.14 1.77 -19.59
N VAL A 64 10.55 0.81 -20.42
CA VAL A 64 9.65 -0.23 -20.96
C VAL A 64 9.12 -1.10 -19.81
N LYS A 65 9.98 -1.52 -18.89
CA LYS A 65 9.59 -2.27 -17.70
C LYS A 65 8.54 -1.52 -16.88
N ASP A 66 8.75 -0.21 -16.61
CA ASP A 66 7.81 0.62 -15.86
C ASP A 66 6.43 0.65 -16.51
N ILE A 67 6.39 0.91 -17.82
CA ILE A 67 5.13 1.01 -18.57
C ILE A 67 4.39 -0.33 -18.58
N VAL A 68 5.08 -1.41 -18.90
CA VAL A 68 4.49 -2.76 -18.95
C VAL A 68 3.98 -3.18 -17.57
N SER A 69 4.77 -3.00 -16.51
CA SER A 69 4.33 -3.28 -15.14
C SER A 69 3.12 -2.43 -14.75
N GLY A 70 3.10 -1.14 -15.11
CA GLY A 70 1.98 -0.25 -14.86
C GLY A 70 0.69 -0.71 -15.53
N VAL A 71 0.78 -1.17 -16.78
CA VAL A 71 -0.38 -1.72 -17.50
C VAL A 71 -0.93 -2.96 -16.78
N PHE A 72 -0.08 -3.90 -16.37
CA PHE A 72 -0.52 -5.10 -15.64
C PHE A 72 -1.15 -4.75 -14.29
N PHE A 73 -0.58 -3.86 -13.50
CA PHE A 73 -1.20 -3.41 -12.24
C PHE A 73 -2.58 -2.82 -12.42
N LEU A 74 -2.82 -2.12 -13.54
CA LEU A 74 -4.14 -1.53 -13.85
C LEU A 74 -5.12 -2.58 -14.40
N VAL A 75 -4.66 -3.50 -15.24
CA VAL A 75 -5.50 -4.60 -15.79
C VAL A 75 -5.94 -5.54 -14.67
N ASP A 76 -5.04 -5.87 -13.74
CA ASP A 76 -5.33 -6.72 -12.58
C ASP A 76 -6.11 -5.97 -11.49
N ASP A 77 -6.41 -4.68 -11.67
CA ASP A 77 -7.07 -3.82 -10.69
C ASP A 77 -6.43 -3.94 -9.30
N ALA A 78 -5.10 -3.98 -9.24
CA ALA A 78 -4.36 -4.22 -8.00
C ALA A 78 -4.58 -3.11 -6.96
N PHE A 79 -4.81 -1.88 -7.39
CA PHE A 79 -5.12 -0.72 -6.55
C PHE A 79 -5.83 0.37 -7.34
N ARG A 80 -6.55 1.24 -6.63
CA ARG A 80 -7.24 2.41 -7.17
C ARG A 80 -6.81 3.69 -6.44
N ARG A 81 -7.08 4.84 -7.07
CA ARG A 81 -6.86 6.13 -6.40
C ARG A 81 -7.67 6.22 -5.12
N GLY A 82 -7.03 6.69 -4.03
CA GLY A 82 -7.62 6.79 -2.70
C GLY A 82 -7.43 5.55 -1.81
N GLU A 83 -6.98 4.41 -2.35
CA GLU A 83 -6.69 3.21 -1.57
C GLU A 83 -5.34 3.34 -0.85
N TYR A 84 -5.25 2.75 0.35
CA TYR A 84 -4.03 2.69 1.14
C TYR A 84 -3.29 1.39 0.86
N ILE A 85 -2.08 1.52 0.34
CA ILE A 85 -1.24 0.38 -0.08
C ILE A 85 0.13 0.42 0.57
N ASP A 86 0.77 -0.73 0.63
CA ASP A 86 2.14 -0.94 1.09
C ASP A 86 2.91 -1.70 0.00
N ILE A 87 4.03 -1.15 -0.44
CA ILE A 87 4.92 -1.75 -1.45
C ILE A 87 6.23 -2.26 -0.83
N GLY A 88 6.26 -2.44 0.49
CA GLY A 88 7.42 -2.89 1.25
C GLY A 88 8.34 -1.74 1.67
N SER A 89 8.86 -0.96 0.75
CA SER A 89 9.72 0.19 1.04
C SER A 89 8.95 1.43 1.51
N VAL A 90 7.73 1.61 1.01
CA VAL A 90 6.89 2.77 1.29
C VAL A 90 5.43 2.36 1.37
N LYS A 91 4.68 3.01 2.25
CA LYS A 91 3.23 2.86 2.36
C LYS A 91 2.54 4.21 2.40
N GLY A 92 1.35 4.27 1.82
CA GLY A 92 0.57 5.49 1.75
C GLY A 92 -0.71 5.34 0.94
N THR A 93 -1.44 6.45 0.85
CA THR A 93 -2.65 6.52 0.03
C THR A 93 -2.27 6.83 -1.42
N VAL A 94 -2.84 6.09 -2.36
CA VAL A 94 -2.67 6.33 -3.80
C VAL A 94 -3.27 7.69 -4.15
N GLU A 95 -2.42 8.65 -4.47
CA GLU A 95 -2.84 10.01 -4.83
C GLU A 95 -2.99 10.18 -6.33
N ARG A 96 -2.00 9.69 -7.07
CA ARG A 96 -1.96 9.80 -8.53
C ARG A 96 -1.35 8.58 -9.17
N ILE A 97 -1.94 8.16 -10.28
CA ILE A 97 -1.44 7.12 -11.16
C ILE A 97 -1.02 7.79 -12.47
N SER A 98 0.22 7.57 -12.89
CA SER A 98 0.79 8.06 -14.15
C SER A 98 1.13 6.87 -15.05
N VAL A 99 1.55 7.10 -16.30
CA VAL A 99 1.84 6.03 -17.27
C VAL A 99 2.94 5.07 -16.77
N ARG A 100 3.98 5.59 -16.08
CA ARG A 100 5.13 4.79 -15.66
C ARG A 100 5.37 4.79 -14.14
N SER A 101 4.57 5.52 -13.36
CA SER A 101 4.82 5.70 -11.93
C SER A 101 3.55 5.90 -11.13
N LEU A 102 3.63 5.56 -9.86
CA LEU A 102 2.62 5.71 -8.84
C LEU A 102 3.06 6.78 -7.84
N GLN A 103 2.14 7.64 -7.40
CA GLN A 103 2.37 8.58 -6.30
C GLN A 103 1.59 8.16 -5.08
N LEU A 104 2.31 7.95 -3.97
CA LEU A 104 1.75 7.62 -2.66
C LEU A 104 1.94 8.80 -1.71
N ARG A 105 0.85 9.22 -1.08
CA ARG A 105 0.91 10.18 0.02
C ARG A 105 1.02 9.45 1.35
N HIS A 106 2.13 9.66 2.02
CA HIS A 106 2.34 9.19 3.38
C HIS A 106 1.45 9.96 4.37
N HIS A 107 1.06 9.34 5.49
CA HIS A 107 0.21 9.98 6.51
C HIS A 107 0.83 11.25 7.13
N LEU A 108 2.13 11.42 7.06
CA LEU A 108 2.84 12.65 7.45
C LEU A 108 2.88 13.71 6.34
N GLY A 109 2.20 13.49 5.19
CA GLY A 109 2.10 14.45 4.11
C GLY A 109 3.13 14.32 2.99
N ALA A 110 4.21 13.56 3.16
CA ALA A 110 5.20 13.33 2.12
C ALA A 110 4.61 12.59 0.91
N ILE A 111 5.01 12.98 -0.30
CA ILE A 111 4.64 12.30 -1.54
C ILE A 111 5.84 11.49 -2.03
N HIS A 112 5.62 10.19 -2.22
CA HIS A 112 6.58 9.29 -2.81
C HIS A 112 6.17 8.99 -4.26
N THR A 113 7.08 9.23 -5.20
CA THR A 113 6.88 8.87 -6.62
C THR A 113 7.71 7.63 -6.91
N ILE A 114 7.04 6.53 -7.24
CA ILE A 114 7.64 5.22 -7.39
C ILE A 114 7.40 4.73 -8.81
N PRO A 115 8.45 4.36 -9.58
CA PRO A 115 8.31 3.68 -10.87
C PRO A 115 7.62 2.32 -10.69
N PHE A 116 6.75 1.94 -11.62
CA PHE A 116 6.06 0.64 -11.50
C PHE A 116 7.00 -0.56 -11.57
N GLY A 117 8.09 -0.45 -12.33
CA GLY A 117 9.11 -1.49 -12.42
C GLY A 117 9.88 -1.78 -11.13
N ASP A 118 9.81 -0.88 -10.15
CA ASP A 118 10.46 -1.04 -8.84
C ASP A 118 9.54 -1.69 -7.80
N ILE A 119 8.26 -1.90 -8.14
CA ILE A 119 7.29 -2.54 -7.25
C ILE A 119 7.38 -4.05 -7.43
N ALA A 120 8.04 -4.72 -6.47
CA ALA A 120 8.18 -6.17 -6.47
C ALA A 120 6.94 -6.88 -5.91
N ALA A 121 6.33 -6.30 -4.89
CA ALA A 121 5.09 -6.80 -4.26
C ALA A 121 4.25 -5.62 -3.78
N LEU A 122 2.95 -5.82 -3.72
CA LEU A 122 2.00 -4.81 -3.27
C LEU A 122 0.98 -5.45 -2.33
N THR A 123 0.76 -4.81 -1.18
CA THR A 123 -0.30 -5.17 -0.24
C THR A 123 -1.34 -4.05 -0.22
N ASN A 124 -2.59 -4.37 -0.53
CA ASN A 124 -3.70 -3.42 -0.48
C ASN A 124 -4.49 -3.58 0.83
N TYR A 125 -4.52 -2.52 1.65
CA TYR A 125 -5.25 -2.50 2.92
C TYR A 125 -6.64 -1.86 2.84
N SER A 126 -7.10 -1.53 1.65
CA SER A 126 -8.37 -0.82 1.46
C SER A 126 -9.46 -1.66 0.84
N ARG A 127 -9.22 -2.96 0.63
CA ARG A 127 -10.19 -3.84 -0.01
C ARG A 127 -10.83 -4.79 0.98
N ASP A 128 -12.10 -5.06 0.73
CA ASP A 128 -12.97 -6.03 1.39
C ASP A 128 -13.06 -5.82 2.91
N TRP A 129 -12.04 -6.19 3.67
CA TRP A 129 -12.04 -6.15 5.12
C TRP A 129 -10.63 -6.06 5.71
N VAL A 130 -10.58 -5.56 6.94
CA VAL A 130 -9.36 -5.51 7.75
C VAL A 130 -9.58 -6.26 9.07
N ILE A 131 -8.64 -7.13 9.40
CA ILE A 131 -8.61 -7.79 10.71
C ILE A 131 -7.70 -7.03 11.66
N MET A 132 -8.25 -6.62 12.80
CA MET A 132 -7.48 -6.06 13.91
C MET A 132 -7.27 -7.13 14.98
N LYS A 133 -6.02 -7.27 15.41
CA LYS A 133 -5.61 -8.16 16.53
C LYS A 133 -5.00 -7.29 17.62
N LEU A 134 -5.68 -7.22 18.76
CA LEU A 134 -5.28 -6.38 19.89
C LEU A 134 -4.75 -7.27 21.01
N PRO A 135 -3.47 -7.16 21.39
CA PRO A 135 -2.95 -7.82 22.57
C PRO A 135 -3.35 -7.02 23.81
N LEU A 136 -3.91 -7.70 24.81
CA LEU A 136 -4.18 -7.17 26.14
C LEU A 136 -3.22 -7.85 27.12
N ARG A 137 -2.41 -7.06 27.81
CA ARG A 137 -1.48 -7.53 28.83
C ARG A 137 -2.21 -7.55 30.17
N LEU A 138 -2.47 -8.74 30.70
CA LEU A 138 -3.21 -8.94 31.94
C LEU A 138 -2.35 -9.60 32.97
N THR A 139 -2.68 -9.37 34.25
CA THR A 139 -2.04 -10.04 35.38
C THR A 139 -2.44 -11.53 35.45
N PHE A 140 -1.60 -12.39 36.02
CA PHE A 140 -1.82 -13.84 36.09
C PHE A 140 -3.00 -14.28 36.95
N ASP A 141 -3.46 -13.41 37.85
CA ASP A 141 -4.64 -13.62 38.70
C ASP A 141 -5.98 -13.42 37.94
N THR A 142 -5.93 -12.93 36.71
CA THR A 142 -7.13 -12.69 35.88
C THR A 142 -7.63 -14.00 35.26
N ASP A 143 -8.93 -14.30 35.42
CA ASP A 143 -9.56 -15.43 34.70
C ASP A 143 -9.80 -15.12 33.21
N PRO A 144 -9.15 -15.83 32.28
CA PRO A 144 -9.33 -15.63 30.85
C PRO A 144 -10.75 -15.91 30.35
N GLN A 145 -11.51 -16.79 31.04
CA GLN A 145 -12.88 -17.11 30.66
C GLN A 145 -13.83 -15.98 31.05
N HIS A 146 -13.57 -15.32 32.16
CA HIS A 146 -14.31 -14.13 32.57
C HIS A 146 -14.07 -12.98 31.56
N VAL A 147 -12.82 -12.72 31.20
CA VAL A 147 -12.46 -11.73 30.18
C VAL A 147 -13.13 -12.03 28.83
N LYS A 148 -13.19 -13.30 28.42
CA LYS A 148 -13.87 -13.72 27.19
C LYS A 148 -15.36 -13.34 27.19
N LYS A 149 -16.05 -13.50 28.33
CA LYS A 149 -17.47 -13.10 28.48
C LYS A 149 -17.63 -11.58 28.36
N ILE A 150 -16.75 -10.80 28.99
CA ILE A 150 -16.73 -9.33 28.91
C ILE A 150 -16.54 -8.87 27.48
N ILE A 151 -15.54 -9.40 26.79
CA ILE A 151 -15.25 -9.04 25.37
C ILE A 151 -16.44 -9.37 24.48
N LYS A 152 -17.12 -10.49 24.71
CA LYS A 152 -18.35 -10.87 23.96
C LYS A 152 -19.47 -9.85 24.18
N ARG A 153 -19.69 -9.39 25.44
CA ARG A 153 -20.70 -8.38 25.79
C ARG A 153 -20.39 -7.05 25.10
N ILE A 154 -19.15 -6.54 25.26
CA ILE A 154 -18.70 -5.30 24.60
C ILE A 154 -18.84 -5.42 23.07
N GLY A 155 -18.53 -6.59 22.50
CA GLY A 155 -18.70 -6.84 21.07
C GLY A 155 -20.14 -6.71 20.60
N ALA A 156 -21.10 -7.22 21.37
CA ALA A 156 -22.52 -7.08 21.06
C ALA A 156 -22.99 -5.62 21.17
N GLU A 157 -22.53 -4.89 22.17
CA GLU A 157 -22.84 -3.45 22.35
C GLU A 157 -22.28 -2.61 21.18
N LEU A 158 -21.05 -2.88 20.73
CA LEU A 158 -20.44 -2.21 19.58
C LEU A 158 -21.17 -2.55 18.27
N GLN A 159 -21.66 -3.78 18.12
CA GLN A 159 -22.43 -4.19 16.94
C GLN A 159 -23.79 -3.47 16.87
N ALA A 160 -24.39 -3.19 18.02
CA ALA A 160 -25.65 -2.46 18.12
C ALA A 160 -25.51 -0.92 18.01
N ASP A 161 -24.29 -0.42 18.04
CA ASP A 161 -24.00 1.02 17.91
C ASP A 161 -24.30 1.50 16.49
N GLU A 162 -25.07 2.62 16.36
CA GLU A 162 -25.54 3.13 15.06
C GLU A 162 -24.41 3.61 14.15
N LEU A 163 -23.30 4.09 14.70
CA LEU A 163 -22.18 4.66 13.95
C LEU A 163 -21.07 3.61 13.71
N LEU A 164 -20.73 2.87 14.75
CA LEU A 164 -19.61 1.94 14.71
C LEU A 164 -20.02 0.56 14.19
N GLY A 165 -21.23 0.11 14.49
CA GLY A 165 -21.75 -1.18 14.06
C GLY A 165 -21.78 -1.37 12.54
N LYS A 166 -22.07 -0.30 11.78
CA LYS A 166 -22.01 -0.31 10.31
C LYS A 166 -20.62 -0.55 9.74
N GLY A 167 -19.58 -0.22 10.51
CA GLY A 167 -18.18 -0.48 10.13
C GLY A 167 -17.63 -1.80 10.63
N LEU A 168 -18.39 -2.56 11.43
CA LEU A 168 -17.98 -3.78 12.09
C LEU A 168 -18.54 -5.00 11.34
N ILE A 169 -17.67 -5.75 10.65
CA ILE A 169 -18.06 -6.97 9.90
C ILE A 169 -18.17 -8.17 10.84
N GLU A 170 -17.15 -8.38 11.70
CA GLU A 170 -17.22 -9.32 12.80
C GLU A 170 -16.98 -8.63 14.13
N PRO A 171 -17.84 -8.84 15.14
CA PRO A 171 -17.68 -8.25 16.45
C PRO A 171 -16.40 -8.73 17.15
N PRO A 172 -15.90 -7.95 18.12
CA PRO A 172 -14.76 -8.34 18.93
C PRO A 172 -14.96 -9.69 19.61
N LYS A 173 -13.99 -10.58 19.43
CA LYS A 173 -13.94 -11.91 20.02
C LYS A 173 -12.59 -12.13 20.70
N SER A 174 -12.60 -12.70 21.89
CA SER A 174 -11.36 -13.16 22.53
C SER A 174 -10.87 -14.45 21.86
N GLN A 175 -9.59 -14.46 21.50
CA GLN A 175 -8.88 -15.65 21.02
C GLN A 175 -8.21 -16.44 22.17
N GLY A 176 -8.43 -16.01 23.43
CA GLY A 176 -7.78 -16.58 24.60
C GLY A 176 -6.38 -16.04 24.82
N VAL A 177 -5.66 -16.70 25.73
CA VAL A 177 -4.27 -16.40 26.02
C VAL A 177 -3.39 -16.96 24.91
N ILE A 178 -2.57 -16.10 24.31
CA ILE A 178 -1.70 -16.46 23.19
C ILE A 178 -0.23 -16.56 23.57
N GLN A 179 0.14 -15.94 24.70
CA GLN A 179 1.52 -15.90 25.18
C GLN A 179 1.52 -15.63 26.68
N MET A 180 2.48 -16.25 27.37
CA MET A 180 2.86 -15.92 28.75
C MET A 180 4.21 -15.22 28.72
N GLU A 181 4.30 -14.08 29.40
CA GLU A 181 5.53 -13.32 29.59
C GLU A 181 5.91 -13.32 31.06
N ASP A 182 7.10 -12.83 31.42
CA ASP A 182 7.59 -12.85 32.81
C ASP A 182 6.65 -12.20 33.85
N SER A 183 5.92 -11.15 33.43
CA SER A 183 5.05 -10.36 34.31
C SER A 183 3.61 -10.24 33.81
N ALA A 184 3.23 -10.94 32.73
CA ALA A 184 1.92 -10.80 32.11
C ALA A 184 1.50 -12.03 31.32
N MET A 185 0.21 -12.29 31.29
CA MET A 185 -0.38 -13.09 30.21
C MET A 185 -0.94 -12.19 29.12
N ILE A 186 -0.70 -12.57 27.85
CA ILE A 186 -1.17 -11.83 26.67
C ILE A 186 -2.43 -12.49 26.15
N LEU A 187 -3.55 -11.81 26.33
CA LEU A 187 -4.83 -12.21 25.74
C LEU A 187 -5.06 -11.45 24.44
N ARG A 188 -5.47 -12.14 23.39
CA ARG A 188 -5.72 -11.49 22.10
C ARG A 188 -7.21 -11.29 21.86
N VAL A 189 -7.58 -10.06 21.49
CA VAL A 189 -8.91 -9.73 20.96
C VAL A 189 -8.81 -9.49 19.47
N LYS A 190 -9.68 -10.14 18.71
CA LYS A 190 -9.75 -10.01 17.24
C LYS A 190 -11.10 -9.44 16.85
N PHE A 191 -11.13 -8.52 15.87
CA PHE A 191 -12.35 -8.10 15.18
C PHE A 191 -12.07 -7.86 13.70
N MET A 192 -13.12 -7.85 12.88
CA MET A 192 -13.06 -7.56 11.46
C MET A 192 -13.88 -6.32 11.16
N ALA A 193 -13.33 -5.41 10.38
CA ALA A 193 -13.95 -4.12 10.08
C ALA A 193 -13.82 -3.75 8.59
N VAL A 194 -14.69 -2.88 8.14
CA VAL A 194 -14.56 -2.19 6.86
C VAL A 194 -13.30 -1.34 6.86
N PRO A 195 -12.48 -1.38 5.79
CA PRO A 195 -11.27 -0.56 5.68
C PRO A 195 -11.52 0.91 5.96
N GLY A 196 -10.62 1.54 6.73
CA GLY A 196 -10.76 2.92 7.19
C GLY A 196 -11.56 3.10 8.50
N LYS A 197 -12.44 2.17 8.86
CA LYS A 197 -13.25 2.22 10.11
C LYS A 197 -12.57 1.56 11.31
N GLN A 198 -11.58 0.72 11.09
CA GLN A 198 -10.90 -0.05 12.14
C GLN A 198 -10.29 0.79 13.27
N PHE A 199 -9.82 2.00 12.98
CA PHE A 199 -9.17 2.84 13.97
C PHE A 199 -10.17 3.45 14.97
N ALA A 200 -11.33 3.88 14.49
CA ALA A 200 -12.40 4.39 15.35
C ALA A 200 -12.95 3.27 16.24
N ILE A 201 -13.23 2.10 15.65
CA ILE A 201 -13.69 0.91 16.37
C ILE A 201 -12.67 0.47 17.43
N ARG A 202 -11.39 0.42 17.08
CA ARG A 202 -10.30 0.08 18.01
C ARG A 202 -10.27 1.03 19.21
N ARG A 203 -10.38 2.34 18.98
CA ARG A 203 -10.34 3.35 20.04
C ARG A 203 -11.49 3.14 21.01
N GLU A 204 -12.70 3.00 20.51
CA GLU A 204 -13.88 2.79 21.33
C GLU A 204 -13.86 1.45 22.06
N LEU A 205 -13.43 0.39 21.36
CA LEU A 205 -13.26 -0.93 21.98
C LEU A 205 -12.31 -0.89 23.18
N LEU A 206 -11.14 -0.24 23.01
CA LEU A 206 -10.17 -0.10 24.11
C LEU A 206 -10.70 0.77 25.26
N HIS A 207 -11.48 1.80 24.95
CA HIS A 207 -12.13 2.63 25.94
C HIS A 207 -13.14 1.82 26.78
N ARG A 208 -14.03 1.07 26.14
CA ARG A 208 -15.02 0.21 26.82
C ARG A 208 -14.35 -0.91 27.61
N ILE A 209 -13.32 -1.55 27.05
CA ILE A 209 -12.54 -2.57 27.76
C ILE A 209 -11.97 -1.99 29.04
N ARG A 210 -11.32 -0.82 28.99
CA ARG A 210 -10.75 -0.18 30.17
C ARG A 210 -11.80 0.11 31.24
N ALA A 211 -12.93 0.71 30.86
CA ALA A 211 -14.00 1.07 31.80
C ALA A 211 -14.58 -0.18 32.50
N VAL A 212 -14.85 -1.24 31.73
CA VAL A 212 -15.39 -2.48 32.30
C VAL A 212 -14.34 -3.18 33.18
N PHE A 213 -13.07 -3.24 32.79
CA PHE A 213 -12.01 -3.85 33.58
C PHE A 213 -11.81 -3.14 34.92
N GLU A 214 -11.87 -1.81 34.92
CA GLU A 214 -11.81 -1.02 36.15
C GLU A 214 -12.98 -1.35 37.10
N THR A 215 -14.18 -1.50 36.57
CA THR A 215 -15.37 -1.86 37.36
C THR A 215 -15.33 -3.31 37.89
N GLU A 216 -14.82 -4.23 37.07
CA GLU A 216 -14.76 -5.67 37.41
C GLU A 216 -13.46 -6.06 38.18
N GLY A 217 -12.61 -5.07 38.50
CA GLY A 217 -11.36 -5.29 39.24
C GLY A 217 -10.27 -6.01 38.44
N ILE A 218 -10.38 -6.09 37.11
CA ILE A 218 -9.37 -6.70 36.22
C ILE A 218 -8.23 -5.73 36.00
N ARG A 219 -7.00 -6.16 36.29
CA ARG A 219 -5.81 -5.31 36.18
C ARG A 219 -5.00 -5.59 34.94
N PHE A 220 -4.59 -4.51 34.26
CA PHE A 220 -3.54 -4.61 33.25
C PHE A 220 -2.19 -4.87 33.95
N ALA A 221 -1.40 -5.72 33.31
CA ALA A 221 -0.07 -6.02 33.85
C ALA A 221 0.88 -4.83 33.70
N ASN A 222 1.49 -4.42 34.78
CA ASN A 222 2.56 -3.44 34.81
C ASN A 222 3.92 -4.17 34.87
N ARG A 223 5.00 -3.52 34.44
CA ARG A 223 6.35 -3.99 34.68
C ARG A 223 6.64 -3.77 36.17
N GLU A 224 6.63 -4.84 36.97
CA GLU A 224 7.06 -4.81 38.35
C GLU A 224 8.50 -5.33 38.42
N VAL A 225 9.37 -4.56 39.07
CA VAL A 225 10.73 -4.98 39.39
C VAL A 225 10.74 -5.26 40.88
N THR A 226 10.83 -6.54 41.29
CA THR A 226 11.01 -6.93 42.67
C THR A 226 12.48 -6.80 43.02
N VAL A 227 12.84 -5.77 43.80
CA VAL A 227 14.20 -5.64 44.38
C VAL A 227 14.22 -6.40 45.69
N ARG A 228 14.92 -7.51 45.74
CA ARG A 228 15.24 -8.17 47.04
C ARG A 228 16.49 -7.51 47.61
N ILE A 229 16.32 -6.77 48.70
CA ILE A 229 17.44 -6.25 49.51
C ILE A 229 17.80 -7.35 50.47
N ASN A 230 18.99 -7.93 50.32
CA ASN A 230 19.57 -8.89 51.28
C ASN A 230 20.23 -8.14 52.44
#